data_42aedb5b150f5913951c77f52dcbbfdf
#
_entry.id   42aedb5b150f5913951c77f52dcbbfdf
#
_cell.length_a   1.000
_cell.length_b   1.000
_cell.length_c   1.000
_cell.angle_alpha   90.00
_cell.angle_beta   90.00
_cell.angle_gamma   90.00
#
_symmetry.space_group_name_H-M   'P 1'
#
loop_
_entity.id
_entity.type
_entity.pdbx_description
1 polymer ?
#
loop_
_entity_poly.entity_id
_entity_poly.type
_entity_poly.pdbx_seq_one_letter_code
_entity_poly.pdbx_strand_id
1 'polypeptide(L)'
;MSTTYWSKNFGGTLGGVALLVGLGAMLGRLVETSGGAQSLADALIRMFGEKRAPFALGVASLIFGFPIFFDAGLIVMLPIVFATARRMKQDVLPFALASIGAFSVMHVFLPPHPGPIAASEFYGANIGQVLILGLPTAFITWYFSGYMLGKVLGRTIHVPVPELLSGGPQDNDLRKNLPKQERSSPSC
;
A
#
# COMPACT_ATOMS: atom_id res chain seq x y z
N MET A 1 29.23 -7.65 -31.94
CA MET A 1 28.18 -6.82 -31.30
C MET A 1 28.91 -5.99 -30.25
N SER A 2 29.06 -4.67 -30.44
CA SER A 2 30.05 -3.86 -29.70
C SER A 2 29.53 -3.51 -28.28
N THR A 3 30.45 -3.51 -27.29
CA THR A 3 30.22 -3.05 -25.93
C THR A 3 29.55 -1.68 -25.85
N THR A 4 29.84 -0.82 -26.84
CA THR A 4 29.23 0.52 -26.98
C THR A 4 27.73 0.50 -27.27
N TYR A 5 27.23 -0.52 -27.98
CA TYR A 5 25.79 -0.69 -28.24
C TYR A 5 25.04 -1.04 -26.94
N TRP A 6 25.58 -1.94 -26.17
CA TRP A 6 25.00 -2.34 -24.87
C TRP A 6 25.02 -1.19 -23.86
N SER A 7 26.14 -0.44 -23.77
CA SER A 7 26.23 0.65 -22.80
C SER A 7 25.30 1.83 -23.13
N LYS A 8 25.09 2.16 -24.40
CA LYS A 8 24.15 3.23 -24.79
C LYS A 8 22.70 2.87 -24.56
N ASN A 9 22.30 1.65 -24.94
CA ASN A 9 20.91 1.21 -24.73
C ASN A 9 20.62 0.98 -23.25
N PHE A 10 21.51 0.33 -22.52
CA PHE A 10 21.39 0.14 -21.08
C PHE A 10 21.38 1.47 -20.32
N GLY A 11 22.30 2.38 -20.66
CA GLY A 11 22.36 3.70 -20.03
C GLY A 11 21.14 4.58 -20.32
N GLY A 12 20.58 4.52 -21.54
CA GLY A 12 19.36 5.26 -21.92
C GLY A 12 18.14 4.77 -21.15
N THR A 13 17.91 3.46 -21.15
CA THR A 13 16.80 2.86 -20.41
C THR A 13 16.95 3.08 -18.89
N LEU A 14 18.15 2.89 -18.35
CA LEU A 14 18.44 3.13 -16.94
C LEU A 14 18.19 4.58 -16.55
N GLY A 15 18.61 5.55 -17.38
CA GLY A 15 18.39 6.98 -17.12
C GLY A 15 16.92 7.38 -17.10
N GLY A 16 16.12 6.90 -18.06
CA GLY A 16 14.67 7.14 -18.10
C GLY A 16 13.94 6.54 -16.89
N VAL A 17 14.23 5.29 -16.58
CA VAL A 17 13.64 4.59 -15.42
C VAL A 17 14.10 5.23 -14.11
N ALA A 18 15.38 5.57 -13.96
CA ALA A 18 15.91 6.16 -12.72
C ALA A 18 15.26 7.51 -12.37
N LEU A 19 14.98 8.35 -13.38
CA LEU A 19 14.31 9.62 -13.16
C LEU A 19 12.88 9.43 -12.63
N LEU A 20 12.11 8.54 -13.27
CA LEU A 20 10.73 8.24 -12.86
C LEU A 20 10.67 7.57 -11.47
N VAL A 21 11.57 6.62 -11.22
CA VAL A 21 11.74 5.97 -9.92
C VAL A 21 12.10 6.98 -8.84
N GLY A 22 13.06 7.87 -9.11
CA GLY A 22 13.49 8.91 -8.18
C GLY A 22 12.36 9.89 -7.84
N LEU A 23 11.66 10.41 -8.85
CA LEU A 23 10.51 11.31 -8.64
C LEU A 23 9.35 10.60 -7.91
N GLY A 24 9.05 9.37 -8.29
CA GLY A 24 8.03 8.56 -7.62
C GLY A 24 8.36 8.30 -6.14
N ALA A 25 9.62 7.97 -5.83
CA ALA A 25 10.08 7.79 -4.45
C ALA A 25 10.00 9.08 -3.63
N MET A 26 10.35 10.23 -4.23
CA MET A 26 10.23 11.54 -3.56
C MET A 26 8.78 11.90 -3.27
N LEU A 27 7.88 11.72 -4.23
CA LEU A 27 6.43 11.93 -4.03
C LEU A 27 5.88 10.98 -2.97
N GLY A 28 6.28 9.71 -3.03
CA GLY A 28 5.91 8.71 -2.04
C GLY A 28 6.30 9.13 -0.62
N ARG A 29 7.54 9.60 -0.45
CA ARG A 29 8.03 10.08 0.83
C ARG A 29 7.28 11.30 1.36
N LEU A 30 6.93 12.24 0.47
CA LEU A 30 6.13 13.40 0.85
C LEU A 30 4.73 13.00 1.35
N VAL A 31 4.06 12.07 0.66
CA VAL A 31 2.72 11.59 1.05
C VAL A 31 2.79 10.77 2.35
N GLU A 32 3.86 9.99 2.52
CA GLU A 32 4.12 9.26 3.77
C GLU A 32 4.27 10.21 4.95
N THR A 33 5.18 11.18 4.86
CA THR A 33 5.49 12.11 5.95
C THR A 33 4.36 13.09 6.27
N SER A 34 3.47 13.35 5.31
CA SER A 34 2.29 14.22 5.49
C SER A 34 1.13 13.54 6.23
N GLY A 35 1.19 12.23 6.50
CA GLY A 35 0.08 11.46 7.05
C GLY A 35 -1.07 11.26 6.04
N GLY A 36 -0.83 11.51 4.75
CA GLY A 36 -1.83 11.42 3.70
C GLY A 36 -2.44 10.03 3.55
N ALA A 37 -1.63 8.97 3.72
CA ALA A 37 -2.10 7.59 3.66
C ALA A 37 -3.13 7.28 4.75
N GLN A 38 -2.87 7.71 5.99
CA GLN A 38 -3.78 7.53 7.11
C GLN A 38 -5.09 8.31 6.89
N SER A 39 -4.98 9.58 6.48
CA SER A 39 -6.14 10.43 6.22
C SER A 39 -7.02 9.88 5.10
N LEU A 40 -6.41 9.37 4.03
CA LEU A 40 -7.12 8.73 2.91
C LEU A 40 -7.83 7.45 3.35
N ALA A 41 -7.14 6.59 4.09
CA ALA A 41 -7.72 5.35 4.63
C ALA A 41 -8.94 5.65 5.52
N ASP A 42 -8.81 6.58 6.46
CA ASP A 42 -9.89 6.98 7.36
C ASP A 42 -11.07 7.62 6.61
N ALA A 43 -10.81 8.45 5.59
CA ALA A 43 -11.86 9.04 4.77
C ALA A 43 -12.64 7.97 4.00
N LEU A 44 -11.96 7.01 3.39
CA LEU A 44 -12.60 5.93 2.64
C LEU A 44 -13.33 4.94 3.56
N ILE A 45 -12.81 4.65 4.75
CA ILE A 45 -13.51 3.83 5.74
C ILE A 45 -14.81 4.52 6.19
N ARG A 46 -14.78 5.84 6.40
CA ARG A 46 -16.00 6.61 6.71
C ARG A 46 -17.01 6.57 5.57
N MET A 47 -16.55 6.66 4.32
CA MET A 47 -17.42 6.67 3.14
C MET A 47 -18.05 5.31 2.85
N PHE A 48 -17.29 4.21 2.92
CA PHE A 48 -17.77 2.86 2.62
C PHE A 48 -18.36 2.14 3.82
N GLY A 49 -18.14 2.66 5.03
CA GLY A 49 -18.57 2.09 6.29
C GLY A 49 -17.66 0.98 6.83
N GLU A 50 -17.73 0.77 8.14
CA GLU A 50 -16.85 -0.18 8.85
C GLU A 50 -16.98 -1.63 8.36
N LYS A 51 -18.19 -2.04 7.92
CA LYS A 51 -18.43 -3.40 7.38
C LYS A 51 -17.63 -3.69 6.10
N ARG A 52 -17.23 -2.64 5.37
CA ARG A 52 -16.45 -2.73 4.12
C ARG A 52 -15.04 -2.16 4.29
N ALA A 53 -14.54 -2.09 5.51
CA ALA A 53 -13.22 -1.54 5.79
C ALA A 53 -12.08 -2.23 5.02
N PRO A 54 -12.04 -3.57 4.80
CA PRO A 54 -11.03 -4.18 3.94
C PRO A 54 -11.07 -3.68 2.50
N PHE A 55 -12.28 -3.45 1.95
CA PHE A 55 -12.45 -2.87 0.62
C PHE A 55 -11.96 -1.42 0.57
N ALA A 56 -12.36 -0.61 1.56
CA ALA A 56 -11.94 0.79 1.67
C ALA A 56 -10.41 0.92 1.75
N LEU A 57 -9.77 0.07 2.56
CA LEU A 57 -8.33 0.05 2.69
C LEU A 57 -7.62 -0.37 1.39
N GLY A 58 -8.19 -1.36 0.70
CA GLY A 58 -7.68 -1.77 -0.61
C GLY A 58 -7.79 -0.67 -1.65
N VAL A 59 -8.91 0.08 -1.69
CA VAL A 59 -9.06 1.24 -2.58
C VAL A 59 -8.09 2.36 -2.20
N ALA A 60 -7.88 2.62 -0.89
CA ALA A 60 -6.85 3.55 -0.44
C ALA A 60 -5.45 3.12 -0.93
N SER A 61 -5.16 1.83 -0.83
CA SER A 61 -3.88 1.26 -1.30
C SER A 61 -3.73 1.32 -2.82
N LEU A 62 -4.81 1.21 -3.60
CA LEU A 62 -4.78 1.43 -5.06
C LEU A 62 -4.39 2.89 -5.38
N ILE A 63 -5.06 3.84 -4.75
CA ILE A 63 -4.80 5.27 -4.98
C ILE A 63 -3.38 5.63 -4.54
N PHE A 64 -2.99 5.17 -3.36
CA PHE A 64 -1.68 5.43 -2.77
C PHE A 64 -0.55 4.72 -3.52
N GLY A 65 -0.81 3.50 -4.01
CA GLY A 65 0.14 2.69 -4.77
C GLY A 65 0.39 3.18 -6.20
N PHE A 66 -0.41 4.11 -6.71
CA PHE A 66 -0.21 4.65 -8.06
C PHE A 66 1.12 5.40 -8.20
N PRO A 67 1.47 6.37 -7.32
CA PRO A 67 2.74 7.08 -7.40
C PRO A 67 3.89 6.42 -6.64
N ILE A 68 3.64 5.39 -5.83
CA ILE A 68 4.60 4.86 -4.86
C ILE A 68 4.97 3.42 -5.21
N PHE A 69 6.26 3.08 -5.01
CA PHE A 69 6.72 1.71 -5.15
C PHE A 69 6.05 0.77 -4.15
N PHE A 70 5.88 -0.48 -4.58
CA PHE A 70 5.27 -1.55 -3.79
C PHE A 70 5.84 -1.63 -2.37
N ASP A 71 7.16 -1.73 -2.24
CA ASP A 71 7.81 -1.91 -0.94
C ASP A 71 7.58 -0.72 0.00
N ALA A 72 7.81 0.49 -0.51
CA ALA A 72 7.63 1.71 0.27
C ALA A 72 6.16 1.91 0.68
N GLY A 73 5.23 1.71 -0.27
CA GLY A 73 3.81 1.82 -0.01
C GLY A 73 3.31 0.79 1.00
N LEU A 74 3.82 -0.44 0.92
CA LEU A 74 3.45 -1.50 1.85
C LEU A 74 3.94 -1.20 3.27
N ILE A 75 5.18 -0.75 3.44
CA ILE A 75 5.74 -0.38 4.74
C ILE A 75 4.87 0.69 5.43
N VAL A 76 4.40 1.69 4.68
CA VAL A 76 3.54 2.76 5.20
C VAL A 76 2.13 2.25 5.52
N MET A 77 1.58 1.38 4.69
CA MET A 77 0.21 0.89 4.85
C MET A 77 0.08 -0.22 5.89
N LEU A 78 1.12 -1.00 6.16
CA LEU A 78 1.05 -2.10 7.14
C LEU A 78 0.61 -1.66 8.54
N PRO A 79 1.16 -0.60 9.14
CA PRO A 79 0.67 -0.09 10.44
C PRO A 79 -0.82 0.29 10.40
N ILE A 80 -1.28 0.89 9.29
CA ILE A 80 -2.68 1.30 9.10
C ILE A 80 -3.59 0.06 9.00
N VAL A 81 -3.14 -0.96 8.27
CA VAL A 81 -3.81 -2.27 8.15
C VAL A 81 -3.99 -2.89 9.53
N PHE A 82 -2.91 -3.00 10.31
CA PHE A 82 -2.96 -3.59 11.64
C PHE A 82 -3.83 -2.78 12.62
N ALA A 83 -3.67 -1.45 12.64
CA ALA A 83 -4.47 -0.57 13.47
C ALA A 83 -5.96 -0.67 13.14
N THR A 84 -6.30 -0.73 11.85
CA THR A 84 -7.69 -0.86 11.39
C THR A 84 -8.28 -2.23 11.75
N ALA A 85 -7.58 -3.32 11.49
CA ALA A 85 -8.01 -4.67 11.84
C ALA A 85 -8.25 -4.81 13.35
N ARG A 86 -7.34 -4.25 14.17
CA ARG A 86 -7.45 -4.21 15.64
C ARG A 86 -8.66 -3.39 16.09
N ARG A 87 -8.84 -2.19 15.55
CA ARG A 87 -9.98 -1.31 15.86
C ARG A 87 -11.32 -2.01 15.56
N MET A 88 -11.36 -2.76 14.46
CA MET A 88 -12.56 -3.52 14.03
C MET A 88 -12.72 -4.87 14.74
N LYS A 89 -11.74 -5.29 15.56
CA LYS A 89 -11.71 -6.61 16.20
C LYS A 89 -11.87 -7.75 15.20
N GLN A 90 -11.21 -7.63 14.05
CA GLN A 90 -11.25 -8.59 12.95
C GLN A 90 -9.84 -9.13 12.67
N ASP A 91 -9.80 -10.29 12.01
CA ASP A 91 -8.55 -10.87 11.52
C ASP A 91 -7.84 -9.94 10.54
N VAL A 92 -6.51 -9.93 10.56
CA VAL A 92 -5.70 -9.04 9.73
C VAL A 92 -5.71 -9.44 8.24
N LEU A 93 -5.94 -10.71 7.96
CA LEU A 93 -5.77 -11.30 6.63
C LEU A 93 -6.60 -10.62 5.52
N PRO A 94 -7.91 -10.33 5.70
CA PRO A 94 -8.70 -9.64 4.69
C PRO A 94 -8.19 -8.24 4.38
N PHE A 95 -7.71 -7.52 5.37
CA PHE A 95 -7.17 -6.16 5.22
C PHE A 95 -5.80 -6.19 4.54
N ALA A 96 -4.93 -7.11 4.98
CA ALA A 96 -3.59 -7.27 4.42
C ALA A 96 -3.64 -7.68 2.95
N LEU A 97 -4.41 -8.70 2.58
CA LEU A 97 -4.52 -9.16 1.20
C LEU A 97 -5.16 -8.12 0.28
N ALA A 98 -6.15 -7.36 0.77
CA ALA A 98 -6.72 -6.26 -0.01
C ALA A 98 -5.68 -5.18 -0.31
N SER A 99 -4.85 -4.81 0.67
CA SER A 99 -3.81 -3.78 0.50
C SER A 99 -2.61 -4.28 -0.30
N ILE A 100 -2.07 -5.47 0.01
CA ILE A 100 -0.95 -6.07 -0.71
C ILE A 100 -1.32 -6.30 -2.18
N GLY A 101 -2.51 -6.86 -2.44
CA GLY A 101 -3.01 -7.06 -3.79
C GLY A 101 -3.15 -5.75 -4.56
N ALA A 102 -3.57 -4.67 -3.90
CA ALA A 102 -3.68 -3.34 -4.52
C ALA A 102 -2.32 -2.82 -4.97
N PHE A 103 -1.31 -2.83 -4.10
CA PHE A 103 0.04 -2.42 -4.47
C PHE A 103 0.63 -3.30 -5.57
N SER A 104 0.40 -4.62 -5.51
CA SER A 104 0.89 -5.57 -6.52
C SER A 104 0.36 -5.25 -7.91
N VAL A 105 -0.96 -5.05 -8.05
CA VAL A 105 -1.55 -4.77 -9.37
C VAL A 105 -1.14 -3.41 -9.91
N MET A 106 -1.02 -2.40 -9.04
CA MET A 106 -0.53 -1.08 -9.44
C MET A 106 0.90 -1.17 -9.96
N HIS A 107 1.76 -1.88 -9.26
CA HIS A 107 3.17 -2.05 -9.64
C HIS A 107 3.36 -2.81 -10.96
N VAL A 108 2.50 -3.79 -11.24
CA VAL A 108 2.63 -4.67 -12.41
C VAL A 108 1.96 -4.10 -13.65
N PHE A 109 0.80 -3.45 -13.52
CA PHE A 109 0.00 -3.05 -14.69
C PHE A 109 0.16 -1.59 -15.09
N LEU A 110 0.60 -0.71 -14.18
CA LEU A 110 0.47 0.73 -14.43
C LEU A 110 1.79 1.48 -14.50
N PRO A 111 2.00 2.31 -15.54
CA PRO A 111 2.94 3.42 -15.45
C PRO A 111 2.52 4.34 -14.29
N PRO A 112 3.44 4.98 -13.56
CA PRO A 112 4.86 5.16 -13.85
C PRO A 112 5.80 4.08 -13.32
N HIS A 113 5.32 2.90 -12.96
CA HIS A 113 6.18 1.84 -12.47
C HIS A 113 7.15 1.34 -13.56
N PRO A 114 8.39 0.96 -13.19
CA PRO A 114 9.45 0.66 -14.15
C PRO A 114 9.14 -0.54 -15.04
N GLY A 115 8.44 -1.54 -14.55
CA GLY A 115 8.07 -2.72 -15.34
C GLY A 115 7.18 -2.39 -16.54
N PRO A 116 6.01 -1.77 -16.35
CA PRO A 116 5.14 -1.33 -17.44
C PRO A 116 5.80 -0.34 -18.39
N ILE A 117 6.66 0.57 -17.90
CA ILE A 117 7.39 1.51 -18.75
C ILE A 117 8.39 0.78 -19.64
N ALA A 118 9.23 -0.08 -19.06
CA ALA A 118 10.22 -0.83 -19.82
C ALA A 118 9.56 -1.76 -20.86
N ALA A 119 8.45 -2.40 -20.50
CA ALA A 119 7.67 -3.20 -21.44
C ALA A 119 7.09 -2.34 -22.57
N SER A 120 6.54 -1.16 -22.26
CA SER A 120 5.99 -0.24 -23.25
C SER A 120 7.06 0.23 -24.25
N GLU A 121 8.25 0.57 -23.76
CA GLU A 121 9.38 0.94 -24.62
C GLU A 121 9.82 -0.21 -25.51
N PHE A 122 9.93 -1.42 -24.95
CA PHE A 122 10.38 -2.60 -25.68
C PHE A 122 9.42 -2.98 -26.83
N TYR A 123 8.11 -2.86 -26.60
CA TYR A 123 7.09 -3.15 -27.61
C TYR A 123 6.68 -1.94 -28.45
N GLY A 124 7.23 -0.77 -28.23
CA GLY A 124 6.84 0.47 -28.92
C GLY A 124 5.40 0.88 -28.62
N ALA A 125 4.86 0.50 -27.43
CA ALA A 125 3.51 0.79 -27.03
C ALA A 125 3.36 2.23 -26.52
N ASN A 126 2.20 2.83 -26.76
CA ASN A 126 1.88 4.15 -26.22
C ASN A 126 1.56 4.07 -24.72
N ILE A 127 2.37 4.74 -23.89
CA ILE A 127 2.24 4.74 -22.41
C ILE A 127 0.87 5.19 -21.96
N GLY A 128 0.23 6.15 -22.64
CA GLY A 128 -1.12 6.61 -22.33
C GLY A 128 -2.18 5.52 -22.54
N GLN A 129 -2.05 4.74 -23.63
CA GLN A 129 -2.93 3.60 -23.90
C GLN A 129 -2.73 2.49 -22.86
N VAL A 130 -1.49 2.21 -22.48
CA VAL A 130 -1.16 1.25 -21.42
C VAL A 130 -1.80 1.67 -20.09
N LEU A 131 -1.76 2.95 -19.76
CA LEU A 131 -2.42 3.48 -18.57
C LEU A 131 -3.95 3.32 -18.61
N ILE A 132 -4.58 3.73 -19.72
CA ILE A 132 -6.05 3.66 -19.88
C ILE A 132 -6.57 2.23 -19.80
N LEU A 133 -5.89 1.27 -20.43
CA LEU A 133 -6.26 -0.14 -20.40
C LEU A 133 -5.82 -0.84 -19.11
N GLY A 134 -4.70 -0.40 -18.55
CA GLY A 134 -4.15 -0.93 -17.32
C GLY A 134 -5.01 -0.64 -16.09
N LEU A 135 -5.60 0.56 -15.99
CA LEU A 135 -6.44 0.96 -14.85
C LEU A 135 -7.62 0.00 -14.60
N PRO A 136 -8.51 -0.26 -15.58
CA PRO A 136 -9.61 -1.21 -15.39
C PRO A 136 -9.10 -2.64 -15.15
N THR A 137 -8.04 -3.05 -15.83
CA THR A 137 -7.42 -4.37 -15.65
C THR A 137 -6.88 -4.53 -14.22
N ALA A 138 -6.16 -3.54 -13.71
CA ALA A 138 -5.65 -3.53 -12.35
C ALA A 138 -6.77 -3.60 -11.32
N PHE A 139 -7.85 -2.81 -11.52
CA PHE A 139 -9.00 -2.81 -10.61
C PHE A 139 -9.72 -4.15 -10.59
N ILE A 140 -10.00 -4.75 -11.75
CA ILE A 140 -10.66 -6.05 -11.86
C ILE A 140 -9.79 -7.13 -11.21
N THR A 141 -8.51 -7.16 -11.55
CA THR A 141 -7.56 -8.13 -10.99
C THR A 141 -7.47 -7.99 -9.48
N TRP A 142 -7.32 -6.78 -8.95
CA TRP A 142 -7.31 -6.53 -7.52
C TRP A 142 -8.60 -6.97 -6.83
N TYR A 143 -9.76 -6.68 -7.43
CA TYR A 143 -11.05 -7.03 -6.83
C TYR A 143 -11.17 -8.54 -6.60
N PHE A 144 -10.75 -9.35 -7.55
CA PHE A 144 -10.80 -10.81 -7.42
C PHE A 144 -9.64 -11.37 -6.62
N SER A 145 -8.39 -11.02 -6.94
CA SER A 145 -7.20 -11.62 -6.34
C SER A 145 -6.83 -11.02 -4.98
N GLY A 146 -7.11 -9.74 -4.74
CA GLY A 146 -6.83 -9.08 -3.45
C GLY A 146 -8.03 -9.13 -2.52
N TYR A 147 -9.12 -8.46 -2.89
CA TYR A 147 -10.26 -8.27 -2.02
C TYR A 147 -11.11 -9.54 -1.82
N MET A 148 -11.57 -10.18 -2.91
CA MET A 148 -12.40 -11.39 -2.80
C MET A 148 -11.64 -12.56 -2.19
N LEU A 149 -10.42 -12.80 -2.65
CA LEU A 149 -9.56 -13.84 -2.08
C LEU A 149 -9.30 -13.59 -0.60
N GLY A 150 -8.98 -12.35 -0.22
CA GLY A 150 -8.79 -11.97 1.18
C GLY A 150 -10.02 -12.22 2.04
N LYS A 151 -11.22 -11.94 1.51
CA LYS A 151 -12.49 -12.20 2.19
C LYS A 151 -12.80 -13.69 2.34
N VAL A 152 -12.46 -14.50 1.35
CA VAL A 152 -12.66 -15.96 1.38
C VAL A 152 -11.66 -16.61 2.34
N LEU A 153 -10.38 -16.28 2.22
CA LEU A 153 -9.34 -16.83 3.11
C LEU A 153 -9.53 -16.39 4.56
N GLY A 154 -9.94 -15.14 4.80
CA GLY A 154 -10.20 -14.64 6.16
C GLY A 154 -11.40 -15.29 6.86
N ARG A 155 -12.20 -16.11 6.16
CA ARG A 155 -13.25 -16.93 6.77
C ARG A 155 -12.74 -18.31 7.23
N THR A 156 -11.65 -18.77 6.61
CA THR A 156 -11.09 -20.10 6.86
C THR A 156 -9.80 -20.04 7.70
N ILE A 157 -9.04 -18.97 7.55
CA ILE A 157 -7.73 -18.79 8.18
C ILE A 157 -7.82 -17.61 9.14
N HIS A 158 -7.74 -17.89 10.43
CA HIS A 158 -7.73 -16.86 11.47
C HIS A 158 -6.28 -16.41 11.73
N VAL A 159 -5.99 -15.16 11.41
CA VAL A 159 -4.68 -14.54 11.67
C VAL A 159 -4.91 -13.35 12.59
N PRO A 160 -4.67 -13.52 13.91
CA PRO A 160 -4.80 -12.42 14.85
C PRO A 160 -3.75 -11.34 14.57
N VAL A 161 -4.05 -10.10 14.95
CA VAL A 161 -3.10 -8.99 14.83
C VAL A 161 -1.93 -9.22 15.80
N PRO A 162 -0.66 -9.27 15.34
CA PRO A 162 0.49 -9.40 16.20
C PRO A 162 0.61 -8.22 17.16
N GLU A 163 0.79 -8.46 18.45
CA GLU A 163 0.90 -7.39 19.48
C GLU A 163 2.10 -6.47 19.23
N LEU A 164 3.22 -7.03 18.77
CA LEU A 164 4.46 -6.29 18.48
C LEU A 164 4.32 -5.25 17.37
N LEU A 165 3.45 -5.50 16.37
CA LEU A 165 3.26 -4.63 15.20
C LEU A 165 2.08 -3.67 15.36
N SER A 166 1.36 -3.77 16.47
CA SER A 166 0.17 -2.97 16.75
C SER A 166 0.45 -1.67 17.54
N GLY A 167 1.70 -1.22 17.60
CA GLY A 167 2.06 0.06 18.25
C GLY A 167 2.18 -0.01 19.77
N GLY A 168 2.41 -1.18 20.35
CA GLY A 168 2.55 -1.38 21.80
C GLY A 168 1.22 -1.33 22.57
N PRO A 169 1.23 -1.60 23.88
CA PRO A 169 0.05 -1.43 24.71
C PRO A 169 -0.41 0.02 24.62
N GLN A 170 -1.69 0.23 24.33
CA GLN A 170 -2.26 1.58 24.36
C GLN A 170 -1.92 2.23 25.69
N ASP A 171 -1.57 3.51 25.68
CA ASP A 171 -1.22 4.30 26.88
C ASP A 171 -2.21 4.13 28.03
N ASN A 172 -3.46 3.78 27.72
CA ASN A 172 -4.49 3.42 28.69
C ASN A 172 -4.26 2.08 29.41
N ASP A 173 -3.61 1.10 28.78
CA ASP A 173 -3.31 -0.19 29.42
C ASP A 173 -2.04 -0.09 30.27
N LEU A 174 -1.08 0.73 29.84
CA LEU A 174 0.08 1.10 30.65
C LEU A 174 -0.38 1.87 31.92
N ARG A 175 -1.28 2.83 31.78
CA ARG A 175 -1.85 3.58 32.90
C ARG A 175 -2.67 2.72 33.87
N LYS A 176 -3.34 1.67 33.40
CA LYS A 176 -4.06 0.73 34.27
C LYS A 176 -3.14 -0.11 35.15
N ASN A 177 -1.95 -0.42 34.64
CA ASN A 177 -0.96 -1.25 35.33
C ASN A 177 0.02 -0.45 36.20
N LEU A 178 -0.04 0.88 36.17
CA LEU A 178 0.76 1.73 37.06
C LEU A 178 0.21 1.65 38.50
N PRO A 179 1.09 1.62 39.52
CA PRO A 179 0.70 1.77 40.92
C PRO A 179 -0.13 3.04 41.12
N LYS A 180 -1.09 3.00 42.03
CA LYS A 180 -2.03 4.11 42.29
C LYS A 180 -1.36 5.49 42.50
N GLN A 181 -0.11 5.50 42.90
CA GLN A 181 0.67 6.71 43.20
C GLN A 181 1.15 7.48 41.94
N GLU A 182 1.34 6.79 40.82
CA GLU A 182 1.77 7.45 39.55
C GLU A 182 0.59 7.86 38.64
N ARG A 183 -0.62 7.39 38.94
CA ARG A 183 -1.84 7.75 38.18
C ARG A 183 -2.27 9.21 38.36
N SER A 184 -1.80 9.89 39.38
CA SER A 184 -2.23 11.25 39.75
C SER A 184 -1.25 12.35 39.40
N SER A 185 -0.12 12.01 38.76
CA SER A 185 0.89 12.99 38.33
C SER A 185 0.47 13.58 36.98
N PRO A 186 0.13 14.88 36.88
CA PRO A 186 -0.06 15.52 35.60
C PRO A 186 1.32 15.63 34.94
N SER A 187 1.44 15.11 33.72
CA SER A 187 2.61 15.30 32.88
C SER A 187 2.83 16.79 32.64
N CYS A 188 3.96 17.32 33.16
CA CYS A 188 4.55 18.60 32.73
C CYS A 188 5.00 18.53 31.27
#